data_69e7a3bbddc5b39f903b1cb76166d3ad
#
_entry.id   69e7a3bbddc5b39f903b1cb76166d3ad
#
_cell.length_a   1.000
_cell.length_b   1.000
_cell.length_c   1.000
_cell.angle_alpha   90.00
_cell.angle_beta   90.00
_cell.angle_gamma   90.00
#
_symmetry.space_group_name_H-M   'P 1'
#
loop_
_entity.id
_entity.type
_entity.pdbx_description
1 polymer ?
#
loop_
_entity_poly.entity_id
_entity_poly.type
_entity_poly.pdbx_seq_one_letter_code
_entity_poly.pdbx_strand_id
1 'polypeptide(L)'
;MKSGRSEKIAIGAAIVGAVALMVVCRLFIPDVLYPIERAKVVLGRDVWPCVTGVFRAAWVQRENDALRREVASLRVVHGACARLERENARLRRALDYAAREPERWLCARVLSSGGGAAGIRDTLRVDAGAAKGVRKGAVVVAPEGVVGRVTAVGRCTAEVTLVTDAALKVACEVVSGGRAPARGILLGGGDHLVVRYLRHAEGLPPQARVLTSGLGGVFPRGLAIGTLLTVTNGVRGVEGEVLPAVDYSTLEDVFIRRDA
;
A
#
# COMPACT_ATOMS: atom_id res chain seq x y z
N MET A 1 76.62 20.99 -59.56
CA MET A 1 76.50 20.12 -58.35
C MET A 1 76.69 20.88 -57.05
N LYS A 2 75.94 22.01 -56.82
CA LYS A 2 76.05 22.75 -55.54
C LYS A 2 74.68 22.99 -54.83
N SER A 3 73.57 22.53 -55.44
CA SER A 3 72.20 22.77 -54.87
C SER A 3 71.76 21.82 -53.73
N GLY A 4 72.26 20.60 -53.68
CA GLY A 4 71.75 19.63 -52.73
C GLY A 4 72.36 19.72 -51.29
N ARG A 5 73.33 20.58 -51.06
CA ARG A 5 73.95 20.73 -49.73
C ARG A 5 73.30 21.80 -48.89
N SER A 6 72.74 22.86 -49.53
CA SER A 6 71.97 23.93 -48.86
C SER A 6 70.58 23.45 -48.42
N GLU A 7 69.94 22.60 -49.23
CA GLU A 7 68.67 22.01 -48.85
C GLU A 7 68.73 21.07 -47.64
N LYS A 8 69.77 20.26 -47.59
CA LYS A 8 69.96 19.35 -46.45
C LYS A 8 70.27 20.10 -45.14
N ILE A 9 70.97 21.25 -45.24
CA ILE A 9 71.23 22.12 -44.08
C ILE A 9 69.97 22.83 -43.64
N ALA A 10 69.10 23.27 -44.57
CA ALA A 10 67.85 23.93 -44.27
C ALA A 10 66.84 22.93 -43.61
N ILE A 11 66.78 21.69 -44.10
CA ILE A 11 65.96 20.63 -43.51
C ILE A 11 66.46 20.28 -42.12
N GLY A 12 67.76 20.17 -41.92
CA GLY A 12 68.40 19.92 -40.62
C GLY A 12 68.07 21.04 -39.61
N ALA A 13 68.15 22.29 -40.01
CA ALA A 13 67.82 23.42 -39.15
C ALA A 13 66.31 23.47 -38.81
N ALA A 14 65.44 23.10 -39.73
CA ALA A 14 64.01 23.05 -39.49
C ALA A 14 63.64 21.93 -38.49
N ILE A 15 64.27 20.77 -38.59
CA ILE A 15 64.10 19.65 -37.64
C ILE A 15 64.62 20.02 -36.25
N VAL A 16 65.75 20.66 -36.14
CA VAL A 16 66.28 21.12 -34.84
C VAL A 16 65.38 22.19 -34.23
N GLY A 17 64.88 23.12 -35.05
CA GLY A 17 63.90 24.14 -34.61
C GLY A 17 62.58 23.52 -34.11
N ALA A 18 62.07 22.52 -34.80
CA ALA A 18 60.84 21.80 -34.40
C ALA A 18 61.05 21.00 -33.11
N VAL A 19 62.16 20.33 -32.93
CA VAL A 19 62.53 19.62 -31.71
C VAL A 19 62.74 20.57 -30.53
N ALA A 20 63.41 21.70 -30.74
CA ALA A 20 63.59 22.75 -29.73
C ALA A 20 62.24 23.33 -29.29
N LEU A 21 61.35 23.62 -30.26
CA LEU A 21 59.97 24.08 -29.95
C LEU A 21 59.15 23.06 -29.19
N MET A 22 59.28 21.77 -29.54
CA MET A 22 58.60 20.69 -28.86
C MET A 22 59.09 20.52 -27.42
N VAL A 23 60.42 20.66 -27.17
CA VAL A 23 61.02 20.63 -25.84
C VAL A 23 60.60 21.84 -25.00
N VAL A 24 60.59 23.03 -25.57
CA VAL A 24 60.11 24.23 -24.89
C VAL A 24 58.61 24.11 -24.53
N CYS A 25 57.79 23.66 -25.46
CA CYS A 25 56.38 23.40 -25.20
C CYS A 25 56.22 22.37 -24.07
N ARG A 26 57.00 21.28 -24.07
CA ARG A 26 56.89 20.23 -23.05
C ARG A 26 57.36 20.69 -21.66
N LEU A 27 58.28 21.66 -21.60
CA LEU A 27 58.77 22.24 -20.35
C LEU A 27 57.84 23.34 -19.81
N PHE A 28 57.22 24.14 -20.64
CA PHE A 28 56.43 25.31 -20.24
C PHE A 28 54.92 25.01 -20.08
N ILE A 29 54.38 24.03 -20.83
CA ILE A 29 52.96 23.72 -20.77
C ILE A 29 52.53 23.19 -19.37
N PRO A 30 53.27 22.33 -18.67
CA PRO A 30 52.91 21.87 -17.33
C PRO A 30 52.80 23.03 -16.34
N ASP A 31 53.73 23.99 -16.37
CA ASP A 31 53.73 25.09 -15.43
C ASP A 31 52.62 26.10 -15.64
N VAL A 32 52.16 26.28 -16.88
CA VAL A 32 51.04 27.15 -17.21
C VAL A 32 49.67 26.48 -16.93
N LEU A 33 49.58 25.15 -17.08
CA LEU A 33 48.34 24.41 -16.75
C LEU A 33 48.22 24.11 -15.25
N TYR A 34 49.29 24.06 -14.50
CA TYR A 34 49.29 23.72 -13.08
C TYR A 34 48.36 24.59 -12.22
N PRO A 35 48.26 25.93 -12.37
CA PRO A 35 47.30 26.73 -11.62
C PRO A 35 45.87 26.44 -12.01
N ILE A 36 45.58 26.02 -13.24
CA ILE A 36 44.24 25.69 -13.73
C ILE A 36 43.76 24.35 -13.18
N GLU A 37 44.66 23.35 -13.13
CA GLU A 37 44.34 22.06 -12.50
C GLU A 37 44.18 22.19 -10.99
N ARG A 38 45.00 22.98 -10.32
CA ARG A 38 44.88 23.27 -8.90
C ARG A 38 43.58 24.01 -8.59
N ALA A 39 43.16 24.95 -9.43
CA ALA A 39 41.88 25.64 -9.31
C ALA A 39 40.68 24.70 -9.47
N LYS A 40 40.74 23.73 -10.41
CA LYS A 40 39.70 22.70 -10.57
C LYS A 40 39.57 21.78 -9.37
N VAL A 41 40.67 21.38 -8.79
CA VAL A 41 40.68 20.50 -7.60
C VAL A 41 40.18 21.24 -6.37
N VAL A 42 40.56 22.48 -6.15
CA VAL A 42 40.13 23.30 -5.01
C VAL A 42 38.66 23.68 -5.17
N LEU A 43 38.23 24.12 -6.35
CA LEU A 43 36.83 24.47 -6.61
C LEU A 43 35.87 23.25 -6.55
N GLY A 44 36.32 22.11 -7.08
CA GLY A 44 35.55 20.87 -7.06
C GLY A 44 35.42 20.24 -5.66
N ARG A 45 36.44 20.45 -4.81
CA ARG A 45 36.47 19.85 -3.47
C ARG A 45 35.65 20.62 -2.44
N ASP A 46 35.62 21.96 -2.54
CA ASP A 46 35.00 22.81 -1.51
C ASP A 46 33.60 23.32 -1.91
N VAL A 47 33.33 23.48 -3.21
CA VAL A 47 32.05 24.04 -3.68
C VAL A 47 31.01 22.95 -3.92
N TRP A 48 31.40 21.77 -4.41
CA TRP A 48 30.47 20.68 -4.72
C TRP A 48 29.69 20.14 -3.49
N PRO A 49 30.32 19.92 -2.32
CA PRO A 49 29.60 19.49 -1.12
C PRO A 49 28.67 20.58 -0.57
N CYS A 50 28.98 21.85 -0.73
CA CYS A 50 28.09 22.95 -0.32
C CYS A 50 26.83 23.01 -1.18
N VAL A 51 26.96 22.87 -2.50
CA VAL A 51 25.80 22.90 -3.43
C VAL A 51 24.91 21.68 -3.23
N THR A 52 25.48 20.48 -3.09
CA THR A 52 24.71 19.25 -2.82
C THR A 52 24.05 19.26 -1.42
N GLY A 53 24.71 19.89 -0.44
CA GLY A 53 24.18 20.07 0.91
C GLY A 53 22.92 20.94 0.94
N VAL A 54 22.90 22.06 0.22
CA VAL A 54 21.75 22.98 0.13
C VAL A 54 20.56 22.30 -0.55
N PHE A 55 20.79 21.58 -1.66
CA PHE A 55 19.72 20.84 -2.35
C PHE A 55 19.15 19.72 -1.47
N ARG A 56 20.00 19.00 -0.74
CA ARG A 56 19.59 17.95 0.18
C ARG A 56 18.77 18.50 1.35
N ALA A 57 19.21 19.63 1.93
CA ALA A 57 18.46 20.29 3.00
C ALA A 57 17.09 20.79 2.53
N ALA A 58 17.01 21.39 1.36
CA ALA A 58 15.74 21.86 0.79
C ALA A 58 14.77 20.70 0.48
N TRP A 59 15.29 19.56 0.03
CA TRP A 59 14.48 18.37 -0.23
C TRP A 59 13.93 17.77 1.06
N VAL A 60 14.80 17.59 2.07
CA VAL A 60 14.41 17.09 3.41
C VAL A 60 13.39 18.01 4.09
N GLN A 61 13.54 19.33 3.94
CA GLN A 61 12.55 20.27 4.46
C GLN A 61 11.18 20.12 3.78
N ARG A 62 11.15 20.00 2.45
CA ARG A 62 9.88 19.80 1.72
C ARG A 62 9.18 18.51 2.12
N GLU A 63 9.93 17.42 2.29
CA GLU A 63 9.38 16.14 2.75
C GLU A 63 8.86 16.24 4.20
N ASN A 64 9.61 16.90 5.08
CA ASN A 64 9.18 17.14 6.46
C ASN A 64 7.89 17.97 6.53
N ASP A 65 7.77 19.00 5.68
CA ASP A 65 6.57 19.83 5.61
C ASP A 65 5.38 19.08 4.99
N ALA A 66 5.63 18.17 4.05
CA ALA A 66 4.61 17.29 3.51
C ALA A 66 4.08 16.31 4.57
N LEU A 67 4.99 15.64 5.27
CA LEU A 67 4.66 14.73 6.37
C LEU A 67 3.93 15.45 7.51
N ARG A 68 4.35 16.66 7.88
CA ARG A 68 3.64 17.46 8.90
C ARG A 68 2.22 17.81 8.47
N ARG A 69 1.99 18.13 7.21
CA ARG A 69 0.63 18.39 6.67
C ARG A 69 -0.22 17.13 6.71
N GLU A 70 0.34 15.98 6.35
CA GLU A 70 -0.35 14.70 6.41
C GLU A 70 -0.71 14.31 7.84
N VAL A 71 0.24 14.42 8.77
CA VAL A 71 -0.02 14.20 10.21
C VAL A 71 -1.10 15.16 10.74
N ALA A 72 -1.09 16.43 10.32
CA ALA A 72 -2.10 17.40 10.72
C ALA A 72 -3.50 17.01 10.20
N SER A 73 -3.60 16.59 8.93
CA SER A 73 -4.87 16.13 8.35
C SER A 73 -5.40 14.88 9.04
N LEU A 74 -4.54 13.90 9.31
CA LEU A 74 -4.89 12.68 10.04
C LEU A 74 -5.36 13.00 11.48
N ARG A 75 -4.73 13.95 12.16
CA ARG A 75 -5.17 14.38 13.49
C ARG A 75 -6.56 15.03 13.49
N VAL A 76 -6.89 15.80 12.47
CA VAL A 76 -8.23 16.40 12.31
C VAL A 76 -9.28 15.31 12.11
N VAL A 77 -9.02 14.35 11.23
CA VAL A 77 -9.91 13.22 10.98
C VAL A 77 -10.07 12.37 12.24
N HIS A 78 -8.98 12.06 12.93
CA HIS A 78 -9.02 11.29 14.17
C HIS A 78 -9.79 12.02 15.29
N GLY A 79 -9.62 13.33 15.40
CA GLY A 79 -10.39 14.15 16.33
C GLY A 79 -11.90 14.17 16.02
N ALA A 80 -12.27 14.16 14.74
CA ALA A 80 -13.68 14.05 14.31
C ALA A 80 -14.26 12.66 14.64
N CYS A 81 -13.53 11.57 14.39
CA CYS A 81 -13.93 10.23 14.79
C CYS A 81 -14.14 10.12 16.29
N ALA A 82 -13.18 10.56 17.10
CA ALA A 82 -13.29 10.54 18.57
C ALA A 82 -14.49 11.35 19.10
N ARG A 83 -14.88 12.42 18.41
CA ARG A 83 -16.08 13.18 18.75
C ARG A 83 -17.36 12.39 18.40
N LEU A 84 -17.43 11.78 17.23
CA LEU A 84 -18.57 10.96 16.80
C LEU A 84 -18.73 9.72 17.69
N GLU A 85 -17.64 9.10 18.12
CA GLU A 85 -17.67 7.97 19.05
C GLU A 85 -18.24 8.38 20.43
N ARG A 86 -17.81 9.53 20.94
CA ARG A 86 -18.36 10.08 22.21
C ARG A 86 -19.84 10.40 22.11
N GLU A 87 -20.27 10.99 21.01
CA GLU A 87 -21.69 11.29 20.77
C GLU A 87 -22.50 10.01 20.61
N ASN A 88 -21.98 9.01 19.87
CA ASN A 88 -22.61 7.70 19.73
C ASN A 88 -22.73 6.98 21.08
N ALA A 89 -21.68 7.02 21.90
CA ALA A 89 -21.69 6.45 23.25
C ALA A 89 -22.71 7.18 24.18
N ARG A 90 -22.84 8.50 24.03
CA ARG A 90 -23.86 9.30 24.75
C ARG A 90 -25.27 8.91 24.32
N LEU A 91 -25.52 8.84 23.01
CA LEU A 91 -26.82 8.46 22.46
C LEU A 91 -27.21 7.02 22.87
N ARG A 92 -26.28 6.09 22.84
CA ARG A 92 -26.49 4.70 23.28
C ARG A 92 -26.84 4.62 24.76
N ARG A 93 -26.16 5.39 25.62
CA ARG A 93 -26.49 5.47 27.05
C ARG A 93 -27.88 6.06 27.29
N ALA A 94 -28.24 7.08 26.51
CA ALA A 94 -29.55 7.70 26.58
C ALA A 94 -30.71 6.77 26.15
N LEU A 95 -30.39 5.76 25.33
CA LEU A 95 -31.34 4.76 24.84
C LEU A 95 -31.32 3.43 25.63
N ASP A 96 -30.67 3.37 26.80
CA ASP A 96 -30.46 2.16 27.61
C ASP A 96 -29.80 1.00 26.83
N TYR A 97 -29.08 1.32 25.76
CA TYR A 97 -28.28 0.34 25.07
C TYR A 97 -27.07 -0.01 25.92
N ALA A 98 -26.99 -1.23 26.42
CA ALA A 98 -25.80 -1.75 27.12
C ALA A 98 -24.54 -1.43 26.31
N ALA A 99 -23.59 -0.73 26.93
CA ALA A 99 -22.31 -0.38 26.30
C ALA A 99 -21.62 -1.69 25.86
N ARG A 100 -21.62 -1.98 24.56
CA ARG A 100 -20.78 -3.06 24.04
C ARG A 100 -19.33 -2.63 24.27
N GLU A 101 -18.61 -3.48 24.99
CA GLU A 101 -17.18 -3.28 25.20
C GLU A 101 -16.46 -3.05 23.86
N PRO A 102 -15.45 -2.16 23.83
CA PRO A 102 -14.70 -1.92 22.62
C PRO A 102 -14.16 -3.24 22.08
N GLU A 103 -14.40 -3.49 20.79
CA GLU A 103 -13.95 -4.71 20.12
C GLU A 103 -12.44 -4.85 20.28
N ARG A 104 -12.01 -5.95 20.88
CA ARG A 104 -10.59 -6.24 21.09
C ARG A 104 -10.05 -6.96 19.86
N TRP A 105 -9.25 -6.27 19.08
CA TRP A 105 -8.57 -6.81 17.91
C TRP A 105 -7.20 -7.35 18.29
N LEU A 106 -6.90 -8.59 17.86
CA LEU A 106 -5.60 -9.23 17.99
C LEU A 106 -4.89 -9.21 16.65
N CYS A 107 -3.74 -8.54 16.56
CA CYS A 107 -2.88 -8.64 15.38
C CYS A 107 -2.25 -10.03 15.29
N ALA A 108 -2.30 -10.64 14.13
CA ALA A 108 -1.74 -11.95 13.83
C ALA A 108 -1.08 -11.94 12.44
N ARG A 109 0.06 -12.59 12.33
CA ARG A 109 0.78 -12.72 11.06
C ARG A 109 0.26 -13.92 10.27
N VAL A 110 0.15 -13.74 8.97
CA VAL A 110 -0.17 -14.81 8.03
C VAL A 110 1.05 -15.71 7.85
N LEU A 111 0.88 -17.01 8.11
CA LEU A 111 1.94 -18.02 7.98
C LEU A 111 1.92 -18.69 6.60
N SER A 112 0.74 -18.91 6.05
CA SER A 112 0.56 -19.49 4.73
C SER A 112 -0.81 -19.15 4.18
N SER A 113 -0.89 -18.98 2.87
CA SER A 113 -2.12 -18.87 2.11
C SER A 113 -2.32 -20.17 1.34
N GLY A 114 -3.47 -20.80 1.49
CA GLY A 114 -3.91 -21.95 0.70
C GLY A 114 -4.80 -21.43 -0.42
N GLY A 115 -4.23 -21.18 -1.61
CA GLY A 115 -5.02 -20.76 -2.79
C GLY A 115 -5.78 -21.96 -3.38
N GLY A 116 -7.04 -21.73 -3.70
CA GLY A 116 -7.92 -22.74 -4.27
C GLY A 116 -7.55 -23.12 -5.69
N ALA A 117 -6.82 -24.21 -5.88
CA ALA A 117 -7.03 -25.00 -7.07
C ALA A 117 -8.43 -25.64 -6.96
N ALA A 118 -9.13 -25.85 -8.07
CA ALA A 118 -10.52 -26.30 -8.12
C ALA A 118 -10.84 -27.39 -7.07
N GLY A 119 -11.63 -27.03 -6.06
CA GLY A 119 -12.05 -27.93 -4.96
C GLY A 119 -11.31 -27.76 -3.62
N ILE A 120 -10.29 -26.91 -3.51
CA ILE A 120 -9.60 -26.61 -2.27
C ILE A 120 -10.17 -25.28 -1.72
N ARG A 121 -10.46 -25.26 -0.42
CA ARG A 121 -10.97 -24.05 0.25
C ARG A 121 -9.94 -22.95 0.26
N ASP A 122 -10.38 -21.73 0.00
CA ASP A 122 -9.55 -20.54 0.18
C ASP A 122 -9.35 -20.28 1.66
N THR A 123 -8.18 -20.67 2.18
CA THR A 123 -7.87 -20.56 3.60
C THR A 123 -6.54 -19.83 3.85
N LEU A 124 -6.46 -19.16 4.98
CA LEU A 124 -5.21 -18.61 5.54
C LEU A 124 -4.90 -19.28 6.86
N ARG A 125 -3.62 -19.53 7.11
CA ARG A 125 -3.13 -19.93 8.43
C ARG A 125 -2.42 -18.75 9.09
N VAL A 126 -2.76 -18.48 10.36
CA VAL A 126 -2.22 -17.36 11.13
C VAL A 126 -1.49 -17.84 12.38
N ASP A 127 -0.54 -17.05 12.90
CA ASP A 127 0.30 -17.32 14.08
C ASP A 127 -0.41 -17.04 15.41
N ALA A 128 -1.73 -17.05 15.42
CA ALA A 128 -2.54 -16.82 16.60
C ALA A 128 -3.55 -17.96 16.78
N GLY A 129 -3.59 -18.52 17.97
CA GLY A 129 -4.47 -19.63 18.31
C GLY A 129 -5.15 -19.46 19.66
N ALA A 130 -5.62 -20.56 20.24
CA ALA A 130 -6.32 -20.58 21.53
C ALA A 130 -5.49 -19.94 22.65
N ALA A 131 -4.16 -20.09 22.64
CA ALA A 131 -3.27 -19.48 23.63
C ALA A 131 -3.32 -17.94 23.64
N LYS A 132 -3.65 -17.32 22.52
CA LYS A 132 -3.83 -15.87 22.38
C LYS A 132 -5.31 -15.45 22.48
N GLY A 133 -6.22 -16.36 22.87
CA GLY A 133 -7.66 -16.08 23.02
C GLY A 133 -8.46 -16.12 21.73
N VAL A 134 -7.92 -16.69 20.64
CA VAL A 134 -8.67 -16.89 19.39
C VAL A 134 -9.70 -17.99 19.55
N ARG A 135 -10.93 -17.75 19.09
CA ARG A 135 -12.03 -18.71 19.10
C ARG A 135 -12.50 -19.04 17.69
N LYS A 136 -13.05 -20.23 17.52
CA LYS A 136 -13.74 -20.61 16.28
C LYS A 136 -14.93 -19.66 16.04
N GLY A 137 -15.07 -19.18 14.82
CA GLY A 137 -16.10 -18.22 14.47
C GLY A 137 -15.64 -16.75 14.53
N ALA A 138 -14.47 -16.47 15.11
CA ALA A 138 -13.92 -15.13 15.20
C ALA A 138 -13.77 -14.50 13.80
N VAL A 139 -14.12 -13.22 13.69
CA VAL A 139 -13.99 -12.45 12.45
C VAL A 139 -12.55 -12.01 12.27
N VAL A 140 -12.09 -12.07 11.02
CA VAL A 140 -10.76 -11.63 10.62
C VAL A 140 -10.87 -10.52 9.60
N VAL A 141 -10.14 -9.44 9.85
CA VAL A 141 -10.11 -8.25 8.99
C VAL A 141 -8.66 -7.84 8.69
N ALA A 142 -8.48 -7.14 7.58
CA ALA A 142 -7.30 -6.34 7.27
C ALA A 142 -7.65 -4.85 7.38
N PRO A 143 -6.68 -3.93 7.33
CA PRO A 143 -6.95 -2.48 7.33
C PRO A 143 -7.94 -2.06 6.23
N GLU A 144 -7.89 -2.73 5.07
CA GLU A 144 -8.69 -2.44 3.89
C GLU A 144 -10.12 -3.00 3.98
N GLY A 145 -10.33 -4.11 4.74
CA GLY A 145 -11.65 -4.72 4.83
C GLY A 145 -11.67 -6.13 5.42
N VAL A 146 -12.76 -6.83 5.15
CA VAL A 146 -13.01 -8.19 5.66
C VAL A 146 -12.12 -9.20 4.95
N VAL A 147 -11.44 -10.03 5.74
CA VAL A 147 -10.64 -11.16 5.25
C VAL A 147 -11.43 -12.46 5.29
N GLY A 148 -12.06 -12.77 6.42
CA GLY A 148 -12.76 -14.03 6.56
C GLY A 148 -13.21 -14.33 7.98
N ARG A 149 -13.30 -15.63 8.28
CA ARG A 149 -13.69 -16.14 9.60
C ARG A 149 -12.84 -17.33 10.02
N VAL A 150 -12.48 -17.41 11.30
CA VAL A 150 -11.75 -18.54 11.88
C VAL A 150 -12.62 -19.79 11.84
N THR A 151 -12.14 -20.85 11.21
CA THR A 151 -12.85 -22.15 11.08
C THR A 151 -12.26 -23.25 11.94
N ALA A 152 -10.93 -23.23 12.15
CA ALA A 152 -10.26 -24.15 13.05
C ALA A 152 -9.25 -23.41 13.91
N VAL A 153 -9.10 -23.83 15.16
CA VAL A 153 -8.19 -23.20 16.13
C VAL A 153 -7.31 -24.27 16.74
N GLY A 154 -6.00 -24.13 16.53
CA GLY A 154 -4.97 -24.86 17.24
C GLY A 154 -4.49 -24.09 18.47
N ARG A 155 -3.52 -24.64 19.19
CA ARG A 155 -2.96 -24.01 20.39
C ARG A 155 -2.28 -22.66 20.06
N CYS A 156 -1.42 -22.62 19.03
CA CYS A 156 -0.63 -21.45 18.61
C CYS A 156 -1.04 -20.88 17.27
N THR A 157 -1.81 -21.60 16.47
CA THR A 157 -2.22 -21.21 15.12
C THR A 157 -3.72 -21.34 14.94
N ALA A 158 -4.29 -20.62 13.99
CA ALA A 158 -5.67 -20.79 13.56
C ALA A 158 -5.77 -20.82 12.05
N GLU A 159 -6.82 -21.44 11.55
CA GLU A 159 -7.19 -21.48 10.14
C GLU A 159 -8.37 -20.56 9.91
N VAL A 160 -8.26 -19.71 8.89
CA VAL A 160 -9.24 -18.71 8.51
C VAL A 160 -9.75 -19.05 7.13
N THR A 161 -11.05 -19.20 6.97
CA THR A 161 -11.70 -19.32 5.67
C THR A 161 -11.95 -17.91 5.12
N LEU A 162 -11.47 -17.66 3.92
CA LEU A 162 -11.60 -16.36 3.23
C LEU A 162 -13.03 -16.10 2.76
N VAL A 163 -13.37 -14.83 2.53
CA VAL A 163 -14.67 -14.48 1.94
C VAL A 163 -14.77 -14.85 0.47
N THR A 164 -13.66 -15.19 -0.18
CA THR A 164 -13.60 -15.74 -1.55
C THR A 164 -14.04 -17.19 -1.63
N ASP A 165 -14.06 -17.91 -0.50
CA ASP A 165 -14.56 -19.28 -0.43
C ASP A 165 -16.09 -19.32 -0.59
N ALA A 166 -16.57 -20.17 -1.49
CA ALA A 166 -18.00 -20.35 -1.77
C ALA A 166 -18.83 -20.85 -0.56
N ALA A 167 -18.17 -21.48 0.42
CA ALA A 167 -18.83 -21.96 1.64
C ALA A 167 -19.09 -20.84 2.65
N LEU A 168 -18.35 -19.72 2.57
CA LEU A 168 -18.52 -18.60 3.47
C LEU A 168 -19.57 -17.63 2.92
N LYS A 169 -20.66 -17.44 3.70
CA LYS A 169 -21.74 -16.51 3.36
C LYS A 169 -21.69 -15.31 4.30
N VAL A 170 -21.66 -14.10 3.74
CA VAL A 170 -21.61 -12.87 4.52
C VAL A 170 -22.83 -12.01 4.18
N ALA A 171 -23.59 -11.66 5.20
CA ALA A 171 -24.69 -10.71 5.02
C ALA A 171 -24.13 -9.30 4.77
N CYS A 172 -24.48 -8.71 3.64
CA CYS A 172 -23.93 -7.44 3.20
C CYS A 172 -25.01 -6.40 2.89
N GLU A 173 -24.59 -5.15 2.85
CA GLU A 173 -25.38 -4.02 2.38
C GLU A 173 -24.56 -3.20 1.37
N VAL A 174 -25.20 -2.82 0.28
CA VAL A 174 -24.64 -1.94 -0.74
C VAL A 174 -25.11 -0.52 -0.44
N VAL A 175 -24.15 0.36 -0.18
CA VAL A 175 -24.44 1.75 0.22
C VAL A 175 -24.15 2.67 -0.96
N SER A 176 -25.17 3.44 -1.32
CA SER A 176 -25.12 4.49 -2.34
C SER A 176 -25.64 5.79 -1.71
N GLY A 177 -24.93 6.89 -1.93
CA GLY A 177 -25.21 8.17 -1.29
C GLY A 177 -26.69 8.59 -1.35
N GLY A 178 -27.31 8.76 -0.18
CA GLY A 178 -28.67 9.29 -0.05
C GLY A 178 -29.83 8.33 -0.26
N ARG A 179 -29.60 7.04 -0.54
CA ARG A 179 -30.64 6.01 -0.70
C ARG A 179 -30.60 4.98 0.43
N ALA A 180 -31.69 4.27 0.63
CA ALA A 180 -31.75 3.12 1.52
C ALA A 180 -30.77 2.04 1.03
N PRO A 181 -29.97 1.42 1.93
CA PRO A 181 -29.00 0.42 1.53
C PRO A 181 -29.67 -0.83 0.95
N ALA A 182 -29.19 -1.29 -0.20
CA ALA A 182 -29.62 -2.57 -0.76
C ALA A 182 -28.95 -3.71 0.01
N ARG A 183 -29.72 -4.69 0.48
CA ARG A 183 -29.22 -5.81 1.28
C ARG A 183 -29.14 -7.07 0.44
N GLY A 184 -28.10 -7.86 0.67
CA GLY A 184 -27.88 -9.11 -0.01
C GLY A 184 -26.99 -10.06 0.79
N ILE A 185 -26.63 -11.16 0.16
CA ILE A 185 -25.71 -12.16 0.70
C ILE A 185 -24.51 -12.22 -0.23
N LEU A 186 -23.34 -11.96 0.32
CA LEU A 186 -22.08 -12.14 -0.38
C LEU A 186 -21.67 -13.61 -0.36
N LEU A 187 -21.22 -14.09 -1.52
CA LEU A 187 -20.66 -15.42 -1.72
C LEU A 187 -19.33 -15.28 -2.45
N GLY A 188 -18.36 -16.10 -2.10
CA GLY A 188 -17.14 -16.23 -2.87
C GLY A 188 -17.40 -17.00 -4.17
N GLY A 189 -16.75 -16.57 -5.23
CA GLY A 189 -16.74 -17.22 -6.54
C GLY A 189 -15.32 -17.59 -7.00
N GLY A 190 -14.39 -17.73 -6.04
CA GLY A 190 -12.96 -17.87 -6.33
C GLY A 190 -12.31 -16.50 -6.51
N ASP A 191 -11.96 -16.11 -7.72
CA ASP A 191 -11.27 -14.85 -8.01
C ASP A 191 -12.15 -13.60 -7.88
N HIS A 192 -13.47 -13.75 -7.73
CA HIS A 192 -14.42 -12.64 -7.61
C HIS A 192 -15.44 -12.91 -6.50
N LEU A 193 -16.06 -11.84 -6.03
CA LEU A 193 -17.13 -11.90 -5.05
C LEU A 193 -18.46 -11.59 -5.73
N VAL A 194 -19.50 -12.32 -5.35
CA VAL A 194 -20.85 -12.11 -5.90
C VAL A 194 -21.83 -11.84 -4.75
N VAL A 195 -22.54 -10.75 -4.84
CA VAL A 195 -23.70 -10.48 -3.97
C VAL A 195 -24.95 -11.00 -4.63
N ARG A 196 -25.68 -11.87 -3.93
CA ARG A 196 -26.96 -12.43 -4.39
C ARG A 196 -28.12 -11.94 -3.54
N TYR A 197 -29.33 -12.09 -4.11
CA TYR A 197 -30.59 -11.72 -3.44
C TYR A 197 -30.62 -10.25 -3.04
N LEU A 198 -30.07 -9.37 -3.89
CA LEU A 198 -30.11 -7.93 -3.65
C LEU A 198 -31.57 -7.46 -3.64
N ARG A 199 -31.98 -6.91 -2.50
CA ARG A 199 -33.27 -6.23 -2.35
C ARG A 199 -33.07 -4.73 -2.49
N HIS A 200 -33.99 -4.06 -3.21
CA HIS A 200 -33.88 -2.62 -3.52
C HIS A 200 -32.66 -2.25 -4.34
N ALA A 201 -32.34 -3.08 -5.34
CA ALA A 201 -31.18 -2.89 -6.22
C ALA A 201 -31.41 -1.88 -7.35
N GLU A 202 -32.62 -1.28 -7.44
CA GLU A 202 -32.97 -0.37 -8.51
C GLU A 202 -32.11 0.89 -8.49
N GLY A 203 -31.39 1.14 -9.60
CA GLY A 203 -30.54 2.32 -9.76
C GLY A 203 -29.32 2.39 -8.83
N LEU A 204 -28.77 1.24 -8.43
CA LEU A 204 -27.46 1.21 -7.78
C LEU A 204 -26.38 1.68 -8.76
N PRO A 205 -25.62 2.72 -8.41
CA PRO A 205 -24.54 3.18 -9.27
C PRO A 205 -23.40 2.15 -9.28
N PRO A 206 -22.65 2.02 -10.38
CA PRO A 206 -21.37 1.35 -10.36
C PRO A 206 -20.47 2.04 -9.34
N GLN A 207 -19.53 1.27 -8.75
CA GLN A 207 -18.64 1.71 -7.67
C GLN A 207 -19.34 1.99 -6.31
N ALA A 208 -20.59 1.55 -6.11
CA ALA A 208 -21.23 1.58 -4.79
C ALA A 208 -20.43 0.72 -3.80
N ARG A 209 -20.28 1.21 -2.56
CA ARG A 209 -19.54 0.50 -1.52
C ARG A 209 -20.35 -0.66 -0.96
N VAL A 210 -19.70 -1.81 -0.84
CA VAL A 210 -20.29 -3.01 -0.24
C VAL A 210 -19.70 -3.18 1.17
N LEU A 211 -20.58 -3.20 2.16
CA LEU A 211 -20.23 -3.31 3.58
C LEU A 211 -20.94 -4.50 4.21
N THR A 212 -20.45 -4.99 5.34
CA THR A 212 -21.16 -5.97 6.15
C THR A 212 -22.40 -5.33 6.78
N SER A 213 -23.53 -6.03 6.73
CA SER A 213 -24.80 -5.51 7.27
C SER A 213 -25.00 -5.74 8.78
N GLY A 214 -24.17 -6.61 9.40
CA GLY A 214 -24.34 -7.03 10.79
C GLY A 214 -25.43 -8.07 11.01
N LEU A 215 -26.19 -8.44 9.98
CA LEU A 215 -27.22 -9.46 10.07
C LEU A 215 -26.59 -10.84 10.27
N GLY A 216 -27.21 -11.67 11.11
CA GLY A 216 -26.68 -12.98 11.47
C GLY A 216 -25.67 -12.95 12.64
N GLY A 217 -25.28 -11.76 13.14
CA GLY A 217 -24.49 -11.60 14.37
C GLY A 217 -23.01 -12.07 14.28
N VAL A 218 -22.57 -12.58 13.12
CA VAL A 218 -21.20 -13.08 12.94
C VAL A 218 -20.26 -11.91 12.61
N PHE A 219 -20.56 -11.15 11.59
CA PHE A 219 -19.75 -10.00 11.20
C PHE A 219 -20.32 -8.72 11.76
N PRO A 220 -19.51 -7.86 12.41
CA PRO A 220 -19.93 -6.52 12.80
C PRO A 220 -20.44 -5.74 11.59
N ARG A 221 -21.36 -4.82 11.81
CA ARG A 221 -21.85 -3.95 10.75
C ARG A 221 -20.80 -2.92 10.34
N GLY A 222 -20.72 -2.63 9.03
CA GLY A 222 -19.94 -1.52 8.49
C GLY A 222 -18.51 -1.86 8.12
N LEU A 223 -18.10 -3.14 8.17
CA LEU A 223 -16.79 -3.54 7.66
C LEU A 223 -16.79 -3.49 6.13
N ALA A 224 -15.75 -2.94 5.54
CA ALA A 224 -15.61 -2.89 4.08
C ALA A 224 -15.43 -4.30 3.50
N ILE A 225 -16.15 -4.61 2.43
CA ILE A 225 -16.00 -5.84 1.66
C ILE A 225 -15.36 -5.52 0.32
N GLY A 226 -15.84 -4.47 -0.35
CA GLY A 226 -15.38 -4.10 -1.67
C GLY A 226 -16.25 -3.07 -2.34
N THR A 227 -16.18 -3.07 -3.66
CA THR A 227 -16.89 -2.12 -4.52
C THR A 227 -17.69 -2.88 -5.57
N LEU A 228 -18.93 -2.49 -5.76
CA LEU A 228 -19.83 -3.07 -6.75
C LEU A 228 -19.35 -2.71 -8.16
N LEU A 229 -19.13 -3.72 -9.01
CA LEU A 229 -18.73 -3.52 -10.41
C LEU A 229 -19.94 -3.47 -11.32
N THR A 230 -20.75 -4.52 -11.29
CA THR A 230 -21.92 -4.69 -12.17
C THR A 230 -23.11 -5.21 -11.38
N VAL A 231 -24.30 -4.94 -11.88
CA VAL A 231 -25.56 -5.49 -11.37
C VAL A 231 -26.28 -6.14 -12.53
N THR A 232 -26.63 -7.41 -12.39
CA THR A 232 -27.32 -8.19 -13.41
C THR A 232 -28.56 -8.86 -12.82
N ASN A 233 -29.57 -9.05 -13.65
CA ASN A 233 -30.74 -9.85 -13.30
C ASN A 233 -30.43 -11.32 -13.54
N GLY A 234 -30.08 -12.04 -12.48
CA GLY A 234 -29.82 -13.48 -12.51
C GLY A 234 -31.09 -14.31 -12.38
N VAL A 235 -30.96 -15.61 -12.59
CA VAL A 235 -32.07 -16.60 -12.51
C VAL A 235 -32.71 -16.63 -11.11
N ARG A 236 -31.97 -16.23 -10.06
CA ARG A 236 -32.42 -16.26 -8.66
C ARG A 236 -32.64 -14.87 -8.05
N GLY A 237 -32.82 -13.84 -8.90
CA GLY A 237 -32.95 -12.45 -8.47
C GLY A 237 -31.80 -11.58 -8.92
N VAL A 238 -31.72 -10.37 -8.40
CA VAL A 238 -30.67 -9.42 -8.73
C VAL A 238 -29.36 -9.86 -8.08
N GLU A 239 -28.32 -9.97 -8.89
CA GLU A 239 -26.97 -10.31 -8.48
C GLU A 239 -26.01 -9.17 -8.82
N GLY A 240 -24.97 -8.99 -8.01
CA GLY A 240 -23.94 -7.97 -8.25
C GLY A 240 -22.57 -8.56 -8.11
N GLU A 241 -21.70 -8.25 -9.06
CA GLU A 241 -20.27 -8.58 -8.96
C GLU A 241 -19.54 -7.53 -8.15
N VAL A 242 -18.64 -7.97 -7.26
CA VAL A 242 -17.94 -7.11 -6.31
C VAL A 242 -16.44 -7.29 -6.45
N LEU A 243 -15.75 -6.18 -6.64
CA LEU A 243 -14.30 -6.11 -6.53
C LEU A 243 -13.94 -6.08 -5.05
N PRO A 244 -13.17 -7.05 -4.54
CA PRO A 244 -12.73 -7.06 -3.15
C PRO A 244 -11.95 -5.80 -2.78
N ALA A 245 -12.10 -5.33 -1.54
CA ALA A 245 -11.28 -4.25 -0.99
C ALA A 245 -9.89 -4.73 -0.57
N VAL A 246 -9.76 -6.02 -0.30
CA VAL A 246 -8.54 -6.67 0.20
C VAL A 246 -7.93 -7.52 -0.90
N ASP A 247 -6.63 -7.39 -1.09
CA ASP A 247 -5.86 -8.32 -1.91
C ASP A 247 -5.40 -9.50 -1.04
N TYR A 248 -6.07 -10.63 -1.19
CA TYR A 248 -5.81 -11.83 -0.35
C TYR A 248 -4.49 -12.53 -0.67
N SER A 249 -3.84 -12.19 -1.79
CA SER A 249 -2.57 -12.79 -2.21
C SER A 249 -1.36 -12.19 -1.49
N THR A 250 -1.47 -10.93 -1.06
CA THR A 250 -0.37 -10.16 -0.48
C THR A 250 -0.52 -9.90 1.03
N LEU A 251 -1.49 -10.55 1.68
CA LEU A 251 -1.75 -10.37 3.10
C LEU A 251 -0.60 -10.89 3.97
N GLU A 252 0.00 -10.02 4.76
CA GLU A 252 1.04 -10.33 5.74
C GLU A 252 0.51 -10.33 7.17
N ASP A 253 -0.28 -9.30 7.53
CA ASP A 253 -0.84 -9.12 8.87
C ASP A 253 -2.37 -8.99 8.81
N VAL A 254 -3.04 -9.61 9.77
CA VAL A 254 -4.50 -9.57 9.92
C VAL A 254 -4.90 -9.30 11.36
N PHE A 255 -6.10 -8.82 11.56
CA PHE A 255 -6.67 -8.54 12.87
C PHE A 255 -7.82 -9.52 13.17
N ILE A 256 -7.71 -10.26 14.24
CA ILE A 256 -8.71 -11.24 14.69
C ILE A 256 -9.51 -10.62 15.82
N ARG A 257 -10.83 -10.63 15.71
CA ARG A 257 -11.70 -10.19 16.76
C ARG A 257 -11.69 -11.19 17.90
N ARG A 258 -11.33 -10.74 19.10
CA ARG A 258 -11.47 -11.51 20.33
C ARG A 258 -12.82 -11.16 20.95
N ASP A 259 -13.73 -12.12 20.98
CA ASP A 259 -14.94 -11.99 21.78
C ASP A 259 -14.54 -12.10 23.27
N ALA A 260 -15.08 -11.20 24.07
CA ALA A 260 -14.85 -11.18 25.52
C ALA A 260 -15.45 -12.44 26.18
#